data_9fd0a18cb46b4a1f4699ddab3d21ee97
#
_entry.id   9fd0a18cb46b4a1f4699ddab3d21ee97
#
_cell.length_a   1.000
_cell.length_b   1.000
_cell.length_c   1.000
_cell.angle_alpha   90.00
_cell.angle_beta   90.00
_cell.angle_gamma   90.00
#
_symmetry.space_group_name_H-M   'P 1'
#
loop_
_entity.id
_entity.type
_entity.pdbx_description
1 polymer ?
#
loop_
_entity_poly.entity_id
_entity_poly.type
_entity_poly.pdbx_seq_one_letter_code
_entity_poly.pdbx_strand_id
1 'polypeptide(L)'
;VRAVVDFFGPTDFLQMDAHRLNAQAMVHDTPDSPESQLVGGPIRDNPDKVARANPITYVTKDDPPFLIVHGDADLLVPHHQSELLEAALTKAGVPVRFVTVPGGLHGGDTEAKGFDQALAFLVERLKP
;
A
#
# COMPACT_ATOMS: atom_id res chain seq x y z
N VAL A 1 -11.19 8.65 -12.48
CA VAL A 1 -11.08 8.60 -11.02
C VAL A 1 -10.79 10.00 -10.51
N ARG A 2 -11.44 10.45 -9.42
CA ARG A 2 -11.28 11.81 -8.85
C ARG A 2 -10.52 11.83 -7.52
N ALA A 3 -10.45 10.70 -6.83
CA ALA A 3 -9.71 10.50 -5.61
C ALA A 3 -9.48 9.01 -5.37
N VAL A 4 -8.43 8.66 -4.65
CA VAL A 4 -8.12 7.28 -4.24
C VAL A 4 -7.96 7.24 -2.73
N VAL A 5 -8.56 6.25 -2.10
CA VAL A 5 -8.27 5.87 -0.71
C VAL A 5 -7.66 4.47 -0.74
N ASP A 6 -6.47 4.35 -0.21
CA ASP A 6 -5.73 3.10 -0.08
C ASP A 6 -5.64 2.70 1.39
N PHE A 7 -6.13 1.53 1.72
CA PHE A 7 -5.97 0.92 3.03
C PHE A 7 -4.94 -0.20 2.94
N PHE A 8 -3.78 0.05 3.52
CA PHE A 8 -2.68 -0.93 3.69
C PHE A 8 -2.36 -1.78 2.44
N GLY A 9 -2.45 -1.19 1.23
CA GLY A 9 -2.18 -1.90 -0.02
C GLY A 9 -0.70 -2.25 -0.21
N PRO A 10 -0.38 -3.47 -0.68
CA PRO A 10 0.97 -3.82 -1.08
C PRO A 10 1.35 -3.12 -2.39
N THR A 11 2.62 -2.79 -2.55
CA THR A 11 3.15 -2.07 -3.72
C THR A 11 4.31 -2.82 -4.38
N ASP A 12 5.50 -2.77 -3.80
CA ASP A 12 6.67 -3.47 -4.31
C ASP A 12 6.88 -4.79 -3.54
N PHE A 13 6.40 -5.89 -4.10
CA PHE A 13 6.46 -7.20 -3.46
C PHE A 13 7.89 -7.64 -3.14
N LEU A 14 8.88 -7.27 -3.96
CA LEU A 14 10.26 -7.68 -3.74
C LEU A 14 10.91 -7.04 -2.52
N GLN A 15 10.33 -5.96 -1.99
CA GLN A 15 10.81 -5.29 -0.78
C GLN A 15 10.07 -5.71 0.49
N MET A 16 8.99 -6.50 0.40
CA MET A 16 8.14 -6.80 1.57
C MET A 16 8.90 -7.57 2.65
N ASP A 17 9.61 -8.63 2.28
CA ASP A 17 10.30 -9.48 3.27
C ASP A 17 11.46 -8.79 3.99
N ALA A 18 12.13 -7.86 3.34
CA ALA A 18 13.19 -7.06 3.95
C ALA A 18 12.67 -6.06 5.00
N HIS A 19 11.39 -5.71 4.94
CA HIS A 19 10.75 -4.73 5.80
C HIS A 19 9.66 -5.31 6.72
N ARG A 20 9.64 -6.64 6.88
CA ARG A 20 8.76 -7.29 7.86
C ARG A 20 9.01 -6.75 9.26
N LEU A 21 7.94 -6.52 10.00
CA LEU A 21 8.02 -5.95 11.35
C LEU A 21 8.83 -6.84 12.31
N ASN A 22 8.64 -8.16 12.22
CA ASN A 22 9.28 -9.16 13.08
C ASN A 22 9.18 -10.56 12.46
N ALA A 23 9.66 -11.57 13.19
CA ALA A 23 9.66 -12.97 12.74
C ALA A 23 8.26 -13.59 12.59
N GLN A 24 7.25 -13.03 13.23
CA GLN A 24 5.85 -13.48 13.13
C GLN A 24 5.13 -12.91 11.91
N ALA A 25 5.68 -11.87 11.30
CA ALA A 25 5.11 -11.29 10.09
C ALA A 25 5.21 -12.25 8.90
N MET A 26 4.22 -12.14 8.02
CA MET A 26 4.11 -13.01 6.84
C MET A 26 5.38 -12.94 5.98
N VAL A 27 5.76 -14.10 5.44
CA VAL A 27 6.82 -14.21 4.42
C VAL A 27 6.17 -14.23 3.04
N HIS A 28 6.64 -13.37 2.14
CA HIS A 28 6.05 -13.18 0.81
C HIS A 28 6.80 -13.90 -0.30
N ASP A 29 8.12 -14.11 -0.15
CA ASP A 29 8.93 -14.82 -1.12
C ASP A 29 8.83 -16.35 -0.93
N THR A 30 7.61 -16.86 -1.02
CA THR A 30 7.29 -18.28 -0.98
C THR A 30 6.34 -18.62 -2.13
N PRO A 31 6.36 -19.87 -2.65
CA PRO A 31 5.48 -20.26 -3.76
C PRO A 31 3.99 -20.06 -3.49
N ASP A 32 3.59 -20.18 -2.21
CA ASP A 32 2.20 -20.16 -1.78
C ASP A 32 1.71 -18.78 -1.32
N SER A 33 2.57 -17.74 -1.35
CA SER A 33 2.16 -16.40 -1.00
C SER A 33 1.10 -15.86 -1.98
N PRO A 34 0.21 -14.97 -1.54
CA PRO A 34 -0.77 -14.34 -2.44
C PRO A 34 -0.11 -13.63 -3.63
N GLU A 35 1.03 -13.00 -3.40
CA GLU A 35 1.82 -12.30 -4.41
C GLU A 35 2.40 -13.26 -5.44
N SER A 36 2.95 -14.39 -4.98
CA SER A 36 3.47 -15.44 -5.87
C SER A 36 2.37 -16.08 -6.69
N GLN A 37 1.20 -16.31 -6.10
CA GLN A 37 0.03 -16.80 -6.83
C GLN A 37 -0.45 -15.79 -7.89
N LEU A 38 -0.47 -14.49 -7.55
CA LEU A 38 -0.86 -13.44 -8.47
C LEU A 38 0.05 -13.37 -9.71
N VAL A 39 1.37 -13.47 -9.50
CA VAL A 39 2.33 -13.37 -10.61
C VAL A 39 2.62 -14.74 -11.29
N GLY A 40 2.08 -15.83 -10.75
CA GLY A 40 2.18 -17.18 -11.32
C GLY A 40 3.47 -17.91 -10.99
N GLY A 41 4.08 -17.63 -9.83
CA GLY A 41 5.28 -18.28 -9.31
C GLY A 41 6.01 -17.40 -8.29
N PRO A 42 7.10 -17.91 -7.67
CA PRO A 42 7.86 -17.15 -6.69
C PRO A 42 8.19 -15.73 -7.17
N ILE A 43 8.00 -14.74 -6.32
CA ILE A 43 8.13 -13.32 -6.72
C ILE A 43 9.54 -12.99 -7.20
N ARG A 44 10.58 -13.58 -6.61
CA ARG A 44 11.98 -13.38 -7.03
C ARG A 44 12.30 -13.96 -8.41
N ASP A 45 11.55 -14.97 -8.83
CA ASP A 45 11.72 -15.60 -10.15
C ASP A 45 10.90 -14.86 -11.23
N ASN A 46 10.05 -13.92 -10.83
CA ASN A 46 9.12 -13.21 -11.72
C ASN A 46 9.21 -11.67 -11.59
N PRO A 47 10.41 -11.06 -11.59
CA PRO A 47 10.57 -9.62 -11.31
C PRO A 47 9.83 -8.72 -12.30
N ASP A 48 9.74 -9.09 -13.57
CA ASP A 48 9.01 -8.31 -14.58
C ASP A 48 7.49 -8.30 -14.32
N LYS A 49 6.95 -9.42 -13.83
CA LYS A 49 5.55 -9.49 -13.47
C LYS A 49 5.26 -8.75 -12.18
N VAL A 50 6.18 -8.81 -11.21
CA VAL A 50 6.10 -8.00 -9.98
C VAL A 50 6.11 -6.52 -10.32
N ALA A 51 7.00 -6.05 -11.20
CA ALA A 51 7.03 -4.65 -11.63
C ALA A 51 5.71 -4.23 -12.30
N ARG A 52 5.09 -5.11 -13.09
CA ARG A 52 3.78 -4.84 -13.71
C ARG A 52 2.62 -4.83 -12.71
N ALA A 53 2.74 -5.55 -11.60
CA ALA A 53 1.76 -5.55 -10.52
C ALA A 53 1.95 -4.39 -9.53
N ASN A 54 3.12 -3.73 -9.55
CA ASN A 54 3.46 -2.64 -8.66
C ASN A 54 2.80 -1.33 -9.11
N PRO A 55 1.86 -0.74 -8.34
CA PRO A 55 1.21 0.52 -8.70
C PRO A 55 2.20 1.69 -8.86
N ILE A 56 3.31 1.66 -8.14
CA ILE A 56 4.36 2.71 -8.21
C ILE A 56 4.92 2.85 -9.63
N THR A 57 4.98 1.75 -10.38
CA THR A 57 5.44 1.74 -11.78
C THR A 57 4.64 2.69 -12.68
N TYR A 58 3.39 2.95 -12.33
CA TYR A 58 2.44 3.72 -13.14
C TYR A 58 2.17 5.13 -12.62
N VAL A 59 2.78 5.52 -11.51
CA VAL A 59 2.57 6.84 -10.91
C VAL A 59 3.01 7.94 -11.88
N THR A 60 2.10 8.86 -12.16
CA THR A 60 2.33 10.04 -12.99
C THR A 60 1.80 11.30 -12.30
N LYS A 61 2.22 12.48 -12.78
CA LYS A 61 1.73 13.77 -12.27
C LYS A 61 0.22 14.00 -12.47
N ASP A 62 -0.40 13.21 -13.34
CA ASP A 62 -1.81 13.35 -13.69
C ASP A 62 -2.72 12.43 -12.86
N ASP A 63 -2.15 11.72 -11.89
CA ASP A 63 -2.90 10.87 -10.97
C ASP A 63 -3.76 11.71 -10.01
N PRO A 64 -4.94 11.18 -9.61
CA PRO A 64 -5.80 11.86 -8.66
C PRO A 64 -5.16 11.94 -7.26
N PRO A 65 -5.68 12.81 -6.38
CA PRO A 65 -5.23 12.86 -4.98
C PRO A 65 -5.43 11.54 -4.26
N PHE A 66 -4.50 11.20 -3.37
CA PHE A 66 -4.49 9.97 -2.56
C PHE A 66 -4.66 10.27 -1.07
N LEU A 67 -5.40 9.41 -0.39
CA LEU A 67 -5.30 9.18 1.05
C LEU A 67 -4.82 7.74 1.25
N ILE A 68 -3.73 7.56 1.98
CA ILE A 68 -3.19 6.25 2.36
C ILE A 68 -3.39 6.08 3.86
N VAL A 69 -3.90 4.94 4.29
CA VAL A 69 -4.07 4.57 5.71
C VAL A 69 -3.39 3.24 5.96
N HIS A 70 -2.46 3.18 6.92
CA HIS A 70 -1.73 1.95 7.23
C HIS A 70 -1.38 1.87 8.72
N GLY A 71 -1.57 0.71 9.32
CA GLY A 71 -1.13 0.43 10.69
C GLY A 71 0.36 0.13 10.76
N ASP A 72 1.05 0.66 11.78
CA ASP A 72 2.49 0.43 11.94
C ASP A 72 2.85 -0.90 12.63
N ALA A 73 1.84 -1.66 13.06
CA ALA A 73 1.99 -3.02 13.59
C ALA A 73 1.43 -4.10 12.63
N ASP A 74 1.29 -3.78 11.34
CA ASP A 74 0.80 -4.70 10.32
C ASP A 74 1.79 -5.86 10.11
N LEU A 75 1.30 -7.09 10.33
CA LEU A 75 2.08 -8.32 10.18
C LEU A 75 1.86 -9.01 8.82
N LEU A 76 0.92 -8.53 8.01
CA LEU A 76 0.64 -9.05 6.68
C LEU A 76 1.33 -8.22 5.60
N VAL A 77 1.06 -6.93 5.54
CA VAL A 77 1.70 -6.01 4.59
C VAL A 77 2.56 -5.02 5.37
N PRO A 78 3.87 -5.01 5.18
CA PRO A 78 4.74 -4.06 5.87
C PRO A 78 4.33 -2.61 5.62
N HIS A 79 4.26 -1.79 6.67
CA HIS A 79 3.96 -0.36 6.61
C HIS A 79 4.83 0.39 5.58
N HIS A 80 6.06 -0.07 5.39
CA HIS A 80 7.01 0.42 4.38
C HIS A 80 6.44 0.43 2.94
N GLN A 81 5.49 -0.45 2.62
CA GLN A 81 4.86 -0.48 1.29
C GLN A 81 4.08 0.81 0.98
N SER A 82 3.41 1.36 1.99
CA SER A 82 2.74 2.66 1.90
C SER A 82 3.71 3.83 1.88
N GLU A 83 4.83 3.75 2.60
CA GLU A 83 5.90 4.77 2.54
C GLU A 83 6.48 4.88 1.12
N LEU A 84 6.67 3.76 0.43
CA LEU A 84 7.12 3.73 -0.96
C LEU A 84 6.13 4.43 -1.90
N LEU A 85 4.83 4.17 -1.73
CA LEU A 85 3.79 4.79 -2.54
C LEU A 85 3.70 6.30 -2.28
N GLU A 86 3.71 6.71 -1.01
CA GLU A 86 3.72 8.13 -0.63
C GLU A 86 4.91 8.87 -1.28
N ALA A 87 6.11 8.29 -1.17
CA ALA A 87 7.32 8.87 -1.75
C ALA A 87 7.21 9.03 -3.29
N ALA A 88 6.68 8.02 -3.98
CA ALA A 88 6.50 8.06 -5.42
C ALA A 88 5.47 9.11 -5.84
N LEU A 89 4.32 9.18 -5.16
CA LEU A 89 3.28 10.19 -5.41
C LEU A 89 3.80 11.60 -5.16
N THR A 90 4.48 11.81 -4.03
CA THR A 90 5.10 13.10 -3.69
C THR A 90 6.11 13.54 -4.75
N LYS A 91 6.98 12.63 -5.19
CA LYS A 91 7.98 12.91 -6.24
C LYS A 91 7.34 13.29 -7.56
N ALA A 92 6.19 12.68 -7.89
CA ALA A 92 5.42 12.99 -9.09
C ALA A 92 4.60 14.29 -8.98
N GLY A 93 4.52 14.90 -7.78
CA GLY A 93 3.71 16.09 -7.53
C GLY A 93 2.22 15.80 -7.32
N VAL A 94 1.85 14.55 -7.05
CA VAL A 94 0.47 14.14 -6.74
C VAL A 94 0.15 14.49 -5.30
N PRO A 95 -0.99 15.15 -5.01
CA PRO A 95 -1.41 15.40 -3.62
C PRO A 95 -1.64 14.08 -2.89
N VAL A 96 -0.91 13.85 -1.81
CA VAL A 96 -1.03 12.64 -0.99
C VAL A 96 -1.10 13.02 0.50
N ARG A 97 -1.97 12.31 1.22
CA ARG A 97 -2.03 12.32 2.69
C ARG A 97 -1.80 10.90 3.16
N PHE A 98 -0.83 10.72 4.05
CA PHE A 98 -0.53 9.42 4.64
C PHE A 98 -0.86 9.44 6.14
N VAL A 99 -1.71 8.51 6.55
CA VAL A 99 -2.16 8.32 7.94
C VAL A 99 -1.60 7.01 8.46
N THR A 100 -0.65 7.11 9.37
CA THR A 100 -0.19 5.95 10.14
C THR A 100 -1.07 5.77 11.36
N VAL A 101 -1.61 4.56 11.54
CA VAL A 101 -2.39 4.19 12.74
C VAL A 101 -1.46 3.51 13.74
N PRO A 102 -1.13 4.14 14.88
CA PRO A 102 -0.23 3.56 15.87
C PRO A 102 -0.79 2.25 16.44
N GLY A 103 0.02 1.19 16.42
CA GLY A 103 -0.38 -0.15 16.85
C GLY A 103 -1.41 -0.84 15.95
N GLY A 104 -1.77 -0.23 14.83
CA GLY A 104 -2.75 -0.77 13.90
C GLY A 104 -2.25 -2.01 13.17
N LEU A 105 -3.11 -3.02 13.08
CA LEU A 105 -2.88 -4.25 12.34
C LEU A 105 -3.43 -4.14 10.91
N HIS A 106 -3.33 -5.23 10.15
CA HIS A 106 -3.95 -5.36 8.83
C HIS A 106 -5.46 -5.54 8.97
N GLY A 107 -6.23 -4.51 8.66
CA GLY A 107 -7.70 -4.51 8.81
C GLY A 107 -8.20 -4.03 10.17
N GLY A 108 -9.47 -4.34 10.48
CA GLY A 108 -10.09 -4.15 11.77
C GLY A 108 -9.94 -2.73 12.34
N ASP A 109 -9.13 -2.58 13.37
CA ASP A 109 -8.92 -1.31 14.08
C ASP A 109 -8.29 -0.21 13.19
N THR A 110 -7.42 -0.61 12.26
CA THR A 110 -6.81 0.31 11.29
C THR A 110 -7.87 0.88 10.34
N GLU A 111 -8.77 0.04 9.84
CA GLU A 111 -9.89 0.48 9.01
C GLU A 111 -10.83 1.39 9.80
N ALA A 112 -11.22 0.98 11.03
CA ALA A 112 -12.13 1.75 11.86
C ALA A 112 -11.60 3.15 12.16
N LYS A 113 -10.32 3.26 12.53
CA LYS A 113 -9.67 4.55 12.82
C LYS A 113 -9.44 5.40 11.57
N GLY A 114 -9.23 4.78 10.43
CA GLY A 114 -9.04 5.46 9.15
C GLY A 114 -10.33 5.85 8.44
N PHE A 115 -11.45 5.24 8.79
CA PHE A 115 -12.70 5.38 8.04
C PHE A 115 -13.23 6.81 8.00
N ASP A 116 -13.27 7.51 9.14
CA ASP A 116 -13.77 8.88 9.20
C ASP A 116 -12.90 9.83 8.37
N GLN A 117 -11.58 9.62 8.36
CA GLN A 117 -10.65 10.39 7.56
C GLN A 117 -10.83 10.10 6.07
N ALA A 118 -11.06 8.84 5.70
CA ALA A 118 -11.35 8.42 4.34
C ALA A 118 -12.65 9.07 3.83
N LEU A 119 -13.70 9.02 4.65
CA LEU A 119 -14.98 9.63 4.31
C LEU A 119 -14.86 11.16 4.15
N ALA A 120 -14.19 11.83 5.08
CA ALA A 120 -13.96 13.27 5.01
C ALA A 120 -13.15 13.66 3.76
N PHE A 121 -12.10 12.90 3.45
CA PHE A 121 -11.29 13.10 2.26
C PHE A 121 -12.11 12.94 0.96
N LEU A 122 -12.90 11.88 0.85
CA LEU A 122 -13.75 11.66 -0.31
C LEU A 122 -14.82 12.74 -0.46
N VAL A 123 -15.47 13.14 0.64
CA VAL A 123 -16.44 14.24 0.62
C VAL A 123 -15.79 15.54 0.14
N GLU A 124 -14.60 15.86 0.63
CA GLU A 124 -13.85 17.06 0.20
C GLU A 124 -13.55 17.03 -1.30
N ARG A 125 -13.10 15.88 -1.83
CA ARG A 125 -12.62 15.74 -3.21
C ARG A 125 -13.72 15.51 -4.24
N LEU A 126 -14.88 15.02 -3.81
CA LEU A 126 -15.99 14.68 -4.69
C LEU A 126 -17.08 15.77 -4.75
N LYS A 127 -16.93 16.84 -3.98
CA LYS A 127 -17.85 18.00 -4.09
C LYS A 127 -17.90 18.50 -5.52
N PRO A 128 -19.11 18.87 -6.03
CA PRO A 128 -19.25 19.45 -7.36
C PRO A 128 -18.51 20.78 -7.51
#